data_00b1b6a1238311ed93d4ebd3980b5ad9
#
_entry.id   00b1b6a1238311ed93d4ebd3980b5ad9
#
_cell.length_a   1.000
_cell.length_b   1.000
_cell.length_c   1.000
_cell.angle_alpha   90.00
_cell.angle_beta   90.00
_cell.angle_gamma   90.00
#
_symmetry.space_group_name_H-M   'P 1'
#
loop_
_entity.id
_entity.type
_entity.pdbx_description
1 polymer ?
#
loop_
_entity_poly.entity_id
_entity_poly.type
_entity_poly.pdbx_seq_one_letter_code
_entity_poly.pdbx_strand_id
1 'polypeptide(L)'
;VISSSLPLTDESAIFFCQDTDNVALFKFMVIPNEDTPYKFGCFVFDVYIPPNFPNEPPVVNHSTSRKNNFRFNPNLYACGKVCLSLLGTWSGQSASEKWIPPNTAGTGSTLFQVIMSIYSMVFSEDPWYNEPGRERSIENAKINAEALQYNKGVQNGTIKYAIINQLKYPEEGFEDVIKIHFSQKKEKVQQYLQELNKTTDLNTFNTLI
;
A
#
# COMPACT_ATOMS: atom_id res chain seq x y z
N VAL A 1 20.21 5.62 3.29
CA VAL A 1 20.29 4.25 3.88
C VAL A 1 18.96 3.51 3.76
N ILE A 2 17.79 4.08 4.13
CA ILE A 2 16.49 3.39 3.98
C ILE A 2 16.18 3.11 2.51
N SER A 3 16.34 4.08 1.63
CA SER A 3 15.99 3.97 0.20
C SER A 3 16.76 2.88 -0.55
N SER A 4 18.00 2.61 -0.16
CA SER A 4 18.83 1.57 -0.80
C SER A 4 18.47 0.13 -0.36
N SER A 5 17.65 -0.02 0.66
CA SER A 5 17.22 -1.32 1.21
C SER A 5 15.75 -1.65 0.90
N LEU A 6 15.02 -0.73 0.25
CA LEU A 6 13.64 -0.94 -0.14
C LEU A 6 13.55 -1.83 -1.40
N PRO A 7 12.49 -2.66 -1.52
CA PRO A 7 12.25 -3.45 -2.72
C PRO A 7 12.20 -2.57 -3.98
N LEU A 8 12.94 -3.00 -5.01
CA LEU A 8 12.91 -2.41 -6.34
C LEU A 8 13.15 -3.52 -7.36
N THR A 9 12.06 -4.09 -7.85
CA THR A 9 12.05 -5.17 -8.85
C THR A 9 11.10 -4.80 -10.00
N ASP A 10 11.09 -5.61 -11.05
CA ASP A 10 10.14 -5.43 -12.14
C ASP A 10 8.69 -5.64 -11.71
N GLU A 11 8.43 -6.45 -10.67
CA GLU A 11 7.09 -6.82 -10.23
C GLU A 11 6.56 -5.95 -9.11
N SER A 12 7.44 -5.39 -8.28
CA SER A 12 7.07 -4.59 -7.13
C SER A 12 8.16 -3.59 -6.75
N ALA A 13 7.76 -2.46 -6.19
CA ALA A 13 8.70 -1.42 -5.80
C ALA A 13 8.18 -0.56 -4.64
N ILE A 14 9.12 0.05 -3.91
CA ILE A 14 8.82 1.09 -2.93
C ILE A 14 9.69 2.31 -3.24
N PHE A 15 9.04 3.43 -3.46
CA PHE A 15 9.68 4.72 -3.68
C PHE A 15 9.49 5.62 -2.47
N PHE A 16 10.44 6.50 -2.24
CA PHE A 16 10.47 7.42 -1.11
C PHE A 16 10.70 8.85 -1.58
N CYS A 17 9.91 9.79 -1.05
CA CYS A 17 10.05 11.22 -1.31
C CYS A 17 10.00 11.98 0.02
N GLN A 18 11.05 12.74 0.31
CA GLN A 18 11.15 13.57 1.51
C GLN A 18 10.76 15.00 1.16
N ASP A 19 10.05 15.66 2.07
CA ASP A 19 9.78 17.10 1.98
C ASP A 19 11.09 17.88 2.11
N THR A 20 11.29 18.89 1.25
CA THR A 20 12.52 19.69 1.24
C THR A 20 12.60 20.71 2.35
N ASP A 21 11.46 21.17 2.85
CA ASP A 21 11.37 22.24 3.85
C ASP A 21 11.15 21.69 5.25
N ASN A 22 10.60 20.47 5.35
CA ASN A 22 10.31 19.84 6.65
C ASN A 22 10.78 18.38 6.69
N VAL A 23 11.94 18.16 7.31
CA VAL A 23 12.54 16.82 7.45
C VAL A 23 11.69 15.81 8.23
N ALA A 24 10.68 16.28 8.97
CA ALA A 24 9.74 15.40 9.68
C ALA A 24 8.61 14.88 8.79
N LEU A 25 8.49 15.39 7.57
CA LEU A 25 7.47 14.99 6.61
C LEU A 25 8.10 14.24 5.43
N PHE A 26 7.50 13.13 5.06
CA PHE A 26 7.86 12.43 3.85
C PHE A 26 6.68 11.58 3.34
N LYS A 27 6.83 11.09 2.14
CA LYS A 27 5.90 10.15 1.51
C LYS A 27 6.64 8.90 1.08
N PHE A 28 5.94 7.77 1.07
CA PHE A 28 6.39 6.61 0.31
C PHE A 28 5.27 6.08 -0.55
N MET A 29 5.63 5.52 -1.68
CA MET A 29 4.71 4.91 -2.62
C MET A 29 5.05 3.43 -2.78
N VAL A 30 4.03 2.59 -2.64
CA VAL A 30 4.13 1.15 -2.83
C VAL A 30 3.50 0.78 -4.17
N ILE A 31 4.24 0.03 -4.98
CA ILE A 31 3.73 -0.73 -6.12
C ILE A 31 3.76 -2.20 -5.70
N PRO A 32 2.60 -2.81 -5.40
CA PRO A 32 2.53 -4.18 -4.89
C PRO A 32 2.82 -5.23 -5.96
N ASN A 33 3.07 -6.47 -5.53
CA ASN A 33 3.31 -7.60 -6.42
C ASN A 33 2.15 -7.86 -7.40
N GLU A 34 2.49 -8.37 -8.58
CA GLU A 34 1.55 -8.63 -9.67
C GLU A 34 0.59 -9.81 -9.38
N ASP A 35 0.82 -10.61 -8.35
CA ASP A 35 -0.04 -11.72 -7.88
C ASP A 35 -1.16 -11.29 -6.91
N THR A 36 -1.23 -9.99 -6.58
CA THR A 36 -2.21 -9.43 -5.65
C THR A 36 -3.36 -8.70 -6.37
N PRO A 37 -4.52 -8.47 -5.71
CA PRO A 37 -5.58 -7.63 -6.26
C PRO A 37 -5.19 -6.15 -6.38
N TYR A 38 -4.02 -5.78 -5.92
CA TYR A 38 -3.43 -4.44 -5.97
C TYR A 38 -2.48 -4.22 -7.14
N LYS A 39 -2.27 -5.22 -7.98
CA LYS A 39 -1.25 -5.20 -9.04
C LYS A 39 -1.33 -3.96 -9.93
N PHE A 40 -0.16 -3.45 -10.29
CA PHE A 40 0.07 -2.23 -11.06
C PHE A 40 -0.35 -0.92 -10.38
N GLY A 41 -1.04 -0.97 -9.24
CA GLY A 41 -1.48 0.23 -8.55
C GLY A 41 -0.34 0.98 -7.86
N CYS A 42 -0.42 2.32 -7.86
CA CYS A 42 0.47 3.21 -7.13
C CYS A 42 -0.23 3.67 -5.84
N PHE A 43 0.22 3.17 -4.68
CA PHE A 43 -0.39 3.43 -3.37
C PHE A 43 0.51 4.33 -2.54
N VAL A 44 0.03 5.53 -2.20
CA VAL A 44 0.83 6.54 -1.53
C VAL A 44 0.44 6.70 -0.07
N PHE A 45 1.46 6.84 0.76
CA PHE A 45 1.38 7.04 2.20
C PHE A 45 2.08 8.35 2.59
N ASP A 46 1.40 9.17 3.37
CA ASP A 46 1.99 10.32 4.06
C ASP A 46 2.54 9.86 5.41
N VAL A 47 3.71 10.33 5.78
CA VAL A 47 4.36 10.01 7.05
C VAL A 47 4.81 11.27 7.75
N TYR A 48 4.50 11.34 9.04
CA TYR A 48 4.98 12.36 9.94
C TYR A 48 5.82 11.72 11.05
N ILE A 49 7.01 12.27 11.27
CA ILE A 49 7.90 11.90 12.36
C ILE A 49 7.64 12.83 13.55
N PRO A 50 7.02 12.36 14.63
CA PRO A 50 6.72 13.21 15.78
C PRO A 50 8.00 13.63 16.54
N PRO A 51 7.96 14.75 17.29
CA PRO A 51 9.15 15.26 17.98
C PRO A 51 9.76 14.28 18.99
N ASN A 52 8.95 13.38 19.55
CA ASN A 52 9.40 12.37 20.51
C ASN A 52 9.88 11.05 19.84
N PHE A 53 9.91 11.01 18.50
CA PHE A 53 10.48 9.87 17.78
C PHE A 53 11.98 9.72 18.15
N PRO A 54 12.51 8.53 18.40
CA PRO A 54 11.89 7.20 18.21
C PRO A 54 11.22 6.60 19.47
N ASN A 55 10.96 7.41 20.53
CA ASN A 55 10.26 6.91 21.72
C ASN A 55 8.77 6.63 21.44
N GLU A 56 8.21 7.27 20.43
CA GLU A 56 6.88 7.00 19.90
C GLU A 56 6.95 6.66 18.39
N PRO A 57 5.97 5.92 17.86
CA PRO A 57 5.97 5.52 16.46
C PRO A 57 5.74 6.72 15.53
N PRO A 58 6.11 6.59 14.23
CA PRO A 58 5.70 7.55 13.21
C PRO A 58 4.18 7.53 13.03
N VAL A 59 3.62 8.64 12.57
CA VAL A 59 2.22 8.72 12.14
C VAL A 59 2.16 8.44 10.65
N VAL A 60 1.35 7.44 10.25
CA VAL A 60 1.21 7.04 8.85
C VAL A 60 -0.26 7.16 8.42
N ASN A 61 -0.47 7.80 7.28
CA ASN A 61 -1.77 7.95 6.65
C ASN A 61 -1.73 7.45 5.21
N HIS A 62 -2.69 6.62 4.81
CA HIS A 62 -2.81 6.13 3.43
C HIS A 62 -3.52 7.19 2.57
N SER A 63 -2.74 8.02 1.89
CA SER A 63 -3.22 9.13 1.07
C SER A 63 -4.17 8.67 -0.02
N THR A 64 -3.88 7.56 -0.70
CA THR A 64 -4.72 7.01 -1.76
C THR A 64 -6.12 6.63 -1.26
N SER A 65 -6.27 6.04 -0.05
CA SER A 65 -7.59 5.79 0.57
C SER A 65 -8.32 7.08 0.88
N ARG A 66 -7.63 7.99 1.57
CA ARG A 66 -8.21 9.25 2.05
C ARG A 66 -8.74 10.13 0.91
N LYS A 67 -7.94 10.31 -0.16
CA LYS A 67 -8.31 11.14 -1.32
C LYS A 67 -9.50 10.58 -2.10
N ASN A 68 -9.68 9.26 -2.09
CA ASN A 68 -10.73 8.59 -2.86
C ASN A 68 -11.90 8.09 -2.00
N ASN A 69 -11.84 8.28 -0.67
CA ASN A 69 -12.81 7.75 0.30
C ASN A 69 -13.09 6.25 0.06
N PHE A 70 -12.01 5.46 -0.12
CA PHE A 70 -12.12 4.04 -0.46
C PHE A 70 -11.27 3.19 0.49
N ARG A 71 -11.87 2.11 1.04
CA ARG A 71 -11.19 1.15 1.92
C ARG A 71 -10.57 0.04 1.07
N PHE A 72 -9.25 0.10 0.86
CA PHE A 72 -8.53 -0.88 0.06
C PHE A 72 -8.26 -2.20 0.80
N ASN A 73 -8.19 -2.15 2.13
CA ASN A 73 -7.82 -3.29 2.96
C ASN A 73 -8.49 -3.16 4.33
N PRO A 74 -8.74 -4.24 5.07
CA PRO A 74 -9.13 -4.15 6.46
C PRO A 74 -8.22 -3.23 7.29
N ASN A 75 -6.92 -3.18 6.98
CA ASN A 75 -5.93 -2.33 7.63
C ASN A 75 -5.84 -0.91 7.03
N LEU A 76 -6.43 -0.64 5.85
CA LEU A 76 -6.40 0.65 5.15
C LEU A 76 -7.80 1.26 5.07
N TYR A 77 -8.14 2.07 6.05
CA TYR A 77 -9.47 2.69 6.15
C TYR A 77 -9.69 3.79 5.10
N ALA A 78 -10.94 4.01 4.72
CA ALA A 78 -11.32 5.05 3.75
C ALA A 78 -10.88 6.47 4.17
N CYS A 79 -10.81 6.75 5.46
CA CYS A 79 -10.30 8.03 5.99
C CYS A 79 -8.76 8.15 5.94
N GLY A 80 -8.06 7.12 5.49
CA GLY A 80 -6.60 7.07 5.43
C GLY A 80 -5.92 6.48 6.66
N LYS A 81 -6.66 6.14 7.73
CA LYS A 81 -6.07 5.48 8.90
C LYS A 81 -5.45 4.14 8.49
N VAL A 82 -4.21 3.92 8.92
CA VAL A 82 -3.49 2.65 8.78
C VAL A 82 -3.53 1.92 10.11
N CYS A 83 -4.13 0.73 10.14
CA CYS A 83 -4.15 -0.15 11.30
C CYS A 83 -2.95 -1.10 11.26
N LEU A 84 -1.99 -0.86 12.13
CA LEU A 84 -0.78 -1.68 12.28
C LEU A 84 -0.34 -1.66 13.75
N SER A 85 0.04 -2.83 14.29
CA SER A 85 0.49 -2.95 15.68
C SER A 85 1.70 -2.07 15.94
N LEU A 86 2.67 -2.04 15.02
CA LEU A 86 3.86 -1.18 15.08
C LEU A 86 3.54 0.32 15.14
N LEU A 87 2.37 0.75 14.66
CA LEU A 87 1.93 2.15 14.75
C LEU A 87 1.10 2.44 16.02
N GLY A 88 0.84 1.42 16.85
CA GLY A 88 -0.07 1.54 17.99
C GLY A 88 -1.54 1.80 17.60
N THR A 89 -1.88 1.67 16.31
CA THR A 89 -3.24 1.89 15.78
C THR A 89 -4.08 0.61 15.78
N TRP A 90 -3.47 -0.49 16.15
CA TRP A 90 -4.07 -1.80 16.35
C TRP A 90 -3.60 -2.37 17.71
N SER A 91 -4.50 -2.95 18.49
CA SER A 91 -4.17 -3.66 19.72
C SER A 91 -3.62 -5.04 19.39
N GLY A 92 -2.30 -5.12 19.14
CA GLY A 92 -1.59 -6.38 18.93
C GLY A 92 -1.75 -7.34 20.12
N GLN A 93 -1.69 -8.63 19.85
CA GLN A 93 -1.88 -9.68 20.87
C GLN A 93 -0.62 -9.83 21.76
N SER A 94 0.55 -9.48 21.25
CA SER A 94 1.81 -9.58 21.99
C SER A 94 2.54 -8.23 22.12
N ALA A 95 3.37 -8.11 23.14
CA ALA A 95 4.21 -6.92 23.36
C ALA A 95 5.23 -6.71 22.21
N SER A 96 5.67 -7.79 21.57
CA SER A 96 6.64 -7.75 20.45
C SER A 96 6.05 -7.19 19.14
N GLU A 97 4.73 -7.12 19.02
CA GLU A 97 4.06 -6.54 17.85
C GLU A 97 3.93 -5.02 17.94
N LYS A 98 4.11 -4.43 19.12
CA LYS A 98 3.99 -2.98 19.34
C LYS A 98 5.29 -2.26 19.02
N TRP A 99 5.20 -0.95 18.87
CA TRP A 99 6.38 -0.10 18.77
C TRP A 99 7.25 -0.25 20.01
N ILE A 100 8.49 -0.63 19.81
CA ILE A 100 9.50 -0.75 20.85
C ILE A 100 10.51 0.38 20.63
N PRO A 101 10.62 1.38 21.53
CA PRO A 101 11.67 2.38 21.44
C PRO A 101 13.06 1.73 21.39
N PRO A 102 14.02 2.28 20.62
CA PRO A 102 15.37 1.76 20.57
C PRO A 102 16.01 1.85 21.97
N ASN A 103 16.74 0.79 22.31
CA ASN A 103 17.48 0.70 23.57
C ASN A 103 18.99 0.81 23.34
N THR A 104 19.77 0.80 24.43
CA THR A 104 21.23 0.88 24.39
C THR A 104 21.90 -0.31 23.67
N ALA A 105 21.19 -1.41 23.47
CA ALA A 105 21.65 -2.58 22.70
C ALA A 105 21.39 -2.45 21.19
N GLY A 106 20.80 -1.32 20.74
CA GLY A 106 20.46 -1.08 19.34
C GLY A 106 19.27 -1.90 18.84
N THR A 107 18.51 -2.52 19.74
CA THR A 107 17.27 -3.21 19.41
C THR A 107 16.08 -2.26 19.58
N GLY A 108 15.13 -2.29 18.67
CA GLY A 108 13.95 -1.45 18.70
C GLY A 108 13.25 -1.42 17.35
N SER A 109 12.05 -0.86 17.32
CA SER A 109 11.28 -0.70 16.09
C SER A 109 11.88 0.39 15.21
N THR A 110 11.79 0.21 13.91
CA THR A 110 12.33 1.14 12.93
C THR A 110 11.27 1.53 11.90
N LEU A 111 11.44 2.70 11.30
CA LEU A 111 10.61 3.12 10.19
C LEU A 111 10.64 2.11 9.02
N PHE A 112 11.81 1.51 8.76
CA PHE A 112 11.95 0.47 7.75
C PHE A 112 11.01 -0.73 8.03
N GLN A 113 10.93 -1.17 9.29
CA GLN A 113 9.99 -2.25 9.66
C GLN A 113 8.53 -1.85 9.44
N VAL A 114 8.15 -0.60 9.70
CA VAL A 114 6.78 -0.11 9.42
C VAL A 114 6.48 -0.20 7.92
N ILE A 115 7.37 0.33 7.08
CA ILE A 115 7.21 0.31 5.61
C ILE A 115 7.12 -1.13 5.10
N MET A 116 8.04 -2.01 5.55
CA MET A 116 8.07 -3.41 5.14
C MET A 116 6.86 -4.20 5.64
N SER A 117 6.35 -3.91 6.84
CA SER A 117 5.12 -4.52 7.35
C SER A 117 3.90 -4.13 6.51
N ILE A 118 3.79 -2.86 6.11
CA ILE A 118 2.74 -2.41 5.20
C ILE A 118 2.86 -3.14 3.85
N TYR A 119 4.06 -3.18 3.28
CA TYR A 119 4.32 -3.82 1.99
C TYR A 119 3.98 -5.32 2.01
N SER A 120 4.45 -6.07 3.02
CA SER A 120 4.37 -7.53 3.02
C SER A 120 3.06 -8.08 3.61
N MET A 121 2.44 -7.38 4.56
CA MET A 121 1.28 -7.89 5.29
C MET A 121 -0.03 -7.30 4.79
N VAL A 122 -0.03 -6.02 4.35
CA VAL A 122 -1.25 -5.34 3.94
C VAL A 122 -1.55 -5.62 2.46
N PHE A 123 -0.53 -5.57 1.59
CA PHE A 123 -0.69 -5.85 0.16
C PHE A 123 -0.55 -7.34 -0.16
N SER A 124 -1.36 -8.16 0.52
CA SER A 124 -1.39 -9.62 0.36
C SER A 124 -2.29 -10.06 -0.80
N GLU A 125 -2.13 -11.32 -1.25
CA GLU A 125 -2.96 -11.95 -2.29
C GLU A 125 -4.44 -11.98 -1.90
N ASP A 126 -4.73 -12.26 -0.61
CA ASP A 126 -6.07 -12.41 -0.08
C ASP A 126 -6.34 -11.43 1.08
N PRO A 127 -6.53 -10.14 0.81
CA PRO A 127 -6.70 -9.11 1.84
C PRO A 127 -7.95 -9.29 2.72
N TRP A 128 -8.91 -10.10 2.31
CA TRP A 128 -10.07 -10.47 3.13
C TRP A 128 -9.66 -11.02 4.50
N TYR A 129 -8.60 -11.82 4.54
CA TYR A 129 -8.12 -12.48 5.76
C TYR A 129 -7.28 -11.57 6.68
N ASN A 130 -7.05 -10.31 6.29
CA ASN A 130 -6.43 -9.33 7.18
C ASN A 130 -7.40 -8.81 8.27
N GLU A 131 -8.70 -9.11 8.16
CA GLU A 131 -9.66 -8.81 9.23
C GLU A 131 -9.63 -9.93 10.27
N PRO A 132 -9.46 -9.64 11.55
CA PRO A 132 -9.51 -10.65 12.62
C PRO A 132 -10.83 -11.44 12.62
N GLY A 133 -10.72 -12.71 12.90
CA GLY A 133 -11.87 -13.62 12.88
C GLY A 133 -12.24 -14.15 11.49
N ARG A 134 -11.45 -13.80 10.46
CA ARG A 134 -11.58 -14.32 9.09
C ARG A 134 -10.42 -15.25 8.74
N GLU A 135 -10.04 -16.12 9.64
CA GLU A 135 -8.92 -17.02 9.45
C GLU A 135 -9.20 -18.05 8.35
N ARG A 136 -8.17 -18.35 7.53
CA ARG A 136 -8.24 -19.50 6.61
C ARG A 136 -8.38 -20.78 7.43
N SER A 137 -9.53 -21.42 7.37
CA SER A 137 -9.69 -22.79 7.88
C SER A 137 -8.94 -23.74 6.94
N ILE A 138 -8.00 -24.50 7.49
CA ILE A 138 -7.26 -25.55 6.76
C ILE A 138 -8.22 -26.61 6.18
N GLU A 139 -9.38 -26.80 6.78
CA GLU A 139 -10.40 -27.77 6.37
C GLU A 139 -11.25 -27.28 5.18
N ASN A 140 -11.33 -25.97 4.93
CA ASN A 140 -12.06 -25.39 3.81
C ASN A 140 -11.12 -24.83 2.75
N ALA A 141 -10.49 -25.71 1.99
CA ALA A 141 -9.72 -25.33 0.79
C ALA A 141 -10.58 -24.71 -0.35
N LYS A 142 -11.91 -24.59 -0.15
CA LYS A 142 -12.77 -23.83 -1.06
C LYS A 142 -12.55 -22.35 -0.81
N ILE A 143 -12.10 -21.66 -1.85
CA ILE A 143 -12.01 -20.19 -1.87
C ILE A 143 -13.36 -19.65 -1.40
N ASN A 144 -13.37 -18.94 -0.29
CA ASN A 144 -14.58 -18.34 0.27
C ASN A 144 -15.14 -17.34 -0.76
N ALA A 145 -16.42 -17.49 -1.11
CA ALA A 145 -17.10 -16.60 -2.07
C ALA A 145 -17.06 -15.12 -1.63
N GLU A 146 -17.08 -14.87 -0.32
CA GLU A 146 -16.93 -13.52 0.24
C GLU A 146 -15.53 -12.96 0.03
N ALA A 147 -14.47 -13.77 0.18
CA ALA A 147 -13.10 -13.36 -0.10
C ALA A 147 -12.92 -13.03 -1.59
N LEU A 148 -13.49 -13.84 -2.49
CA LEU A 148 -13.47 -13.56 -3.93
C LEU A 148 -14.19 -12.23 -4.26
N GLN A 149 -15.35 -12.00 -3.66
CA GLN A 149 -16.10 -10.77 -3.89
C GLN A 149 -15.36 -9.55 -3.33
N TYR A 150 -14.72 -9.70 -2.17
CA TYR A 150 -13.87 -8.67 -1.58
C TYR A 150 -12.68 -8.33 -2.47
N ASN A 151 -11.95 -9.35 -2.94
CA ASN A 151 -10.81 -9.18 -3.84
C ASN A 151 -11.21 -8.49 -5.14
N LYS A 152 -12.38 -8.81 -5.73
CA LYS A 152 -12.93 -8.10 -6.89
C LYS A 152 -13.22 -6.63 -6.58
N GLY A 153 -13.72 -6.33 -5.38
CA GLY A 153 -13.94 -4.96 -4.92
C GLY A 153 -12.63 -4.16 -4.84
N VAL A 154 -11.61 -4.76 -4.21
CA VAL A 154 -10.26 -4.17 -4.12
C VAL A 154 -9.64 -3.97 -5.50
N GLN A 155 -9.73 -4.97 -6.38
CA GLN A 155 -9.24 -4.90 -7.75
C GLN A 155 -9.88 -3.74 -8.55
N ASN A 156 -11.20 -3.57 -8.45
CA ASN A 156 -11.89 -2.46 -9.07
C ASN A 156 -11.45 -1.10 -8.50
N GLY A 157 -11.27 -1.01 -7.18
CA GLY A 157 -10.72 0.17 -6.51
C GLY A 157 -9.30 0.48 -6.96
N THR A 158 -8.45 -0.53 -7.10
CA THR A 158 -7.08 -0.41 -7.60
C THR A 158 -7.06 0.19 -8.99
N ILE A 159 -7.84 -0.37 -9.93
CA ILE A 159 -7.92 0.14 -11.30
C ILE A 159 -8.36 1.61 -11.31
N LYS A 160 -9.44 1.91 -10.61
CA LYS A 160 -10.02 3.25 -10.63
C LYS A 160 -9.14 4.30 -9.94
N TYR A 161 -8.62 3.99 -8.77
CA TYR A 161 -8.02 4.98 -7.88
C TYR A 161 -6.49 4.94 -7.85
N ALA A 162 -5.90 3.75 -7.94
CA ALA A 162 -4.45 3.59 -7.87
C ALA A 162 -3.77 3.46 -9.26
N ILE A 163 -4.55 3.28 -10.34
CA ILE A 163 -4.06 3.32 -11.73
C ILE A 163 -4.59 4.58 -12.42
N ILE A 164 -5.89 4.65 -12.70
CA ILE A 164 -6.47 5.71 -13.53
C ILE A 164 -6.38 7.09 -12.86
N ASN A 165 -6.74 7.20 -11.58
CA ASN A 165 -6.64 8.48 -10.89
C ASN A 165 -5.19 8.92 -10.69
N GLN A 166 -4.25 8.00 -10.47
CA GLN A 166 -2.82 8.34 -10.38
C GLN A 166 -2.24 8.84 -11.71
N LEU A 167 -2.73 8.35 -12.84
CA LEU A 167 -2.37 8.89 -14.15
C LEU A 167 -2.98 10.27 -14.43
N LYS A 168 -4.23 10.49 -14.00
CA LYS A 168 -4.92 11.79 -14.19
C LYS A 168 -4.41 12.88 -13.26
N TYR A 169 -4.16 12.50 -12.03
CA TYR A 169 -3.83 13.38 -10.91
C TYR A 169 -2.72 12.74 -10.09
N PRO A 170 -1.49 12.69 -10.64
CA PRO A 170 -0.39 12.01 -9.99
C PRO A 170 -0.10 12.64 -8.62
N GLU A 171 0.33 11.82 -7.69
CA GLU A 171 0.72 12.27 -6.37
C GLU A 171 1.99 13.10 -6.45
N GLU A 172 1.97 14.28 -5.81
CA GLU A 172 3.10 15.19 -5.74
C GLU A 172 4.37 14.51 -5.21
N GLY A 173 5.47 14.66 -5.94
CA GLY A 173 6.76 14.04 -5.68
C GLY A 173 6.94 12.64 -6.31
N PHE A 174 5.89 12.08 -6.96
CA PHE A 174 5.96 10.81 -7.66
C PHE A 174 5.52 10.87 -9.13
N GLU A 175 5.31 12.06 -9.69
CA GLU A 175 4.78 12.27 -11.03
C GLU A 175 5.58 11.50 -12.10
N ASP A 176 6.91 11.66 -12.07
CA ASP A 176 7.81 11.01 -13.02
C ASP A 176 7.83 9.49 -12.81
N VAL A 177 7.87 9.04 -11.56
CA VAL A 177 7.88 7.61 -11.23
C VAL A 177 6.59 6.94 -11.71
N ILE A 178 5.43 7.56 -11.47
CA ILE A 178 4.12 7.07 -11.91
C ILE A 178 4.08 6.98 -13.44
N LYS A 179 4.52 8.02 -14.14
CA LYS A 179 4.58 8.05 -15.60
C LYS A 179 5.49 6.97 -16.18
N ILE A 180 6.68 6.82 -15.61
CA ILE A 180 7.65 5.80 -16.03
C ILE A 180 7.08 4.41 -15.78
N HIS A 181 6.53 4.15 -14.59
CA HIS A 181 5.92 2.87 -14.23
C HIS A 181 4.86 2.43 -15.24
N PHE A 182 3.87 3.28 -15.52
CA PHE A 182 2.80 2.91 -16.46
C PHE A 182 3.27 2.86 -17.91
N SER A 183 4.27 3.65 -18.30
CA SER A 183 4.89 3.55 -19.63
C SER A 183 5.59 2.19 -19.82
N GLN A 184 6.35 1.74 -18.82
CA GLN A 184 7.04 0.45 -18.87
C GLN A 184 6.08 -0.74 -18.78
N LYS A 185 4.99 -0.61 -18.04
CA LYS A 185 3.98 -1.67 -17.83
C LYS A 185 2.79 -1.57 -18.80
N LYS A 186 2.84 -0.69 -19.79
CA LYS A 186 1.71 -0.37 -20.67
C LYS A 186 1.02 -1.62 -21.22
N GLU A 187 1.75 -2.51 -21.86
CA GLU A 187 1.19 -3.72 -22.48
C GLU A 187 0.56 -4.66 -21.44
N LYS A 188 1.22 -4.87 -20.31
CA LYS A 188 0.70 -5.71 -19.22
C LYS A 188 -0.60 -5.14 -18.62
N VAL A 189 -0.68 -3.83 -18.42
CA VAL A 189 -1.89 -3.16 -17.90
C VAL A 189 -3.02 -3.23 -18.92
N GLN A 190 -2.74 -3.02 -20.20
CA GLN A 190 -3.73 -3.15 -21.28
C GLN A 190 -4.31 -4.56 -21.33
N GLN A 191 -3.46 -5.58 -21.34
CA GLN A 191 -3.88 -6.98 -21.30
C GLN A 191 -4.74 -7.28 -20.08
N TYR A 192 -4.30 -6.85 -18.90
CA TYR A 192 -5.04 -7.01 -17.64
C TYR A 192 -6.45 -6.39 -17.68
N LEU A 193 -6.58 -5.17 -18.20
CA LEU A 193 -7.89 -4.51 -18.35
C LEU A 193 -8.78 -5.20 -19.37
N GLN A 194 -8.21 -5.77 -20.44
CA GLN A 194 -8.93 -6.57 -21.44
C GLN A 194 -9.46 -7.87 -20.81
N GLU A 195 -8.64 -8.63 -20.11
CA GLU A 195 -9.01 -9.88 -19.43
C GLU A 195 -10.17 -9.66 -18.45
N LEU A 196 -10.22 -8.50 -17.80
CA LEU A 196 -11.29 -8.10 -16.87
C LEU A 196 -12.51 -7.49 -17.56
N ASN A 197 -12.53 -7.38 -18.90
CA ASN A 197 -13.57 -6.67 -19.65
C ASN A 197 -13.79 -5.22 -19.21
N LYS A 198 -12.72 -4.50 -18.82
CA LYS A 198 -12.73 -3.11 -18.37
C LYS A 198 -12.55 -2.12 -19.52
N THR A 199 -13.44 -2.16 -20.52
CA THR A 199 -13.31 -1.38 -21.77
C THR A 199 -13.21 0.12 -21.52
N THR A 200 -14.01 0.68 -20.61
CA THR A 200 -13.99 2.12 -20.29
C THR A 200 -12.66 2.52 -19.64
N ASP A 201 -12.17 1.71 -18.68
CA ASP A 201 -10.90 1.96 -18.00
C ASP A 201 -9.73 1.80 -18.97
N LEU A 202 -9.78 0.81 -19.87
CA LEU A 202 -8.78 0.60 -20.94
C LEU A 202 -8.70 1.80 -21.89
N ASN A 203 -9.84 2.31 -22.35
CA ASN A 203 -9.87 3.49 -23.22
C ASN A 203 -9.30 4.72 -22.50
N THR A 204 -9.67 4.91 -21.22
CA THR A 204 -9.12 5.99 -20.41
C THR A 204 -7.62 5.85 -20.21
N PHE A 205 -7.14 4.65 -19.88
CA PHE A 205 -5.72 4.34 -19.73
C PHE A 205 -4.93 4.68 -21.01
N ASN A 206 -5.44 4.22 -22.18
CA ASN A 206 -4.80 4.47 -23.48
C ASN A 206 -4.73 5.96 -23.86
N THR A 207 -5.64 6.78 -23.33
CA THR A 207 -5.63 8.23 -23.57
C THR A 207 -4.63 8.95 -22.68
N LEU A 208 -4.31 8.41 -21.49
CA LEU A 208 -3.46 9.03 -20.48
C LEU A 208 -1.98 8.66 -20.61
N ILE A 209 -1.68 7.51 -21.22
CA ILE A 209 -0.33 6.99 -21.39
C ILE A 209 0.19 7.25 -22.82
#